data_d45225963b6da19d2008406d7e6093f8
#
_entry.id   d45225963b6da19d2008406d7e6093f8
#
_cell.length_a   1.000
_cell.length_b   1.000
_cell.length_c   1.000
_cell.angle_alpha   90.00
_cell.angle_beta   90.00
_cell.angle_gamma   90.00
#
_symmetry.space_group_name_H-M   'P 1'
#
loop_
_entity.id
_entity.type
_entity.pdbx_description
1 polymer ?
#
loop_
_entity_poly.entity_id
_entity_poly.type
_entity_poly.pdbx_seq_one_letter_code
_entity_poly.pdbx_strand_id
1 'polypeptide(L)'
;MVKNLAGKEVPGSASVNVRYKTLVAFAKVYGITDPKYIGSEEEGIIACHGFANNFTIKALYKLLLGMKMVQDGKERPFMLNPGKLLHGGQKYDWEGCVDVKPGDKLKIFAKWGKVWVVEKNMILFAELLVSVKNQNGELVCKPTVIAAVRPGGY
;
A
#
# COMPACT_ATOMS: atom_id res chain seq x y z
N MET A 1 -11.04 -21.25 4.62
CA MET A 1 -11.60 -19.88 4.78
C MET A 1 -10.78 -18.82 4.08
N VAL A 2 -9.48 -18.75 4.31
CA VAL A 2 -8.59 -17.73 3.69
C VAL A 2 -8.46 -17.88 2.17
N LYS A 3 -8.59 -19.09 1.64
CA LYS A 3 -8.52 -19.40 0.19
C LYS A 3 -9.60 -18.69 -0.66
N ASN A 4 -10.69 -18.23 -0.04
CA ASN A 4 -11.80 -17.57 -0.74
C ASN A 4 -11.66 -16.04 -0.84
N LEU A 5 -10.52 -15.47 -0.44
CA LEU A 5 -10.26 -14.03 -0.51
C LEU A 5 -9.70 -13.60 -1.88
N ALA A 6 -8.99 -14.50 -2.57
CA ALA A 6 -8.37 -14.17 -3.86
C ALA A 6 -9.37 -13.55 -4.84
N GLY A 7 -9.00 -12.44 -5.45
CA GLY A 7 -9.82 -11.66 -6.38
C GLY A 7 -10.85 -10.74 -5.75
N LYS A 8 -11.11 -10.82 -4.44
CA LYS A 8 -12.06 -9.93 -3.76
C LYS A 8 -11.42 -8.59 -3.43
N GLU A 9 -12.23 -7.53 -3.49
CA GLU A 9 -11.81 -6.20 -3.06
C GLU A 9 -11.59 -6.17 -1.54
N VAL A 10 -10.55 -5.46 -1.09
CA VAL A 10 -10.41 -5.07 0.31
C VAL A 10 -11.37 -3.91 0.56
N PRO A 11 -12.31 -4.02 1.50
CA PRO A 11 -13.31 -2.99 1.71
C PRO A 11 -12.72 -1.63 2.06
N GLY A 12 -13.28 -0.57 1.47
CA GLY A 12 -12.89 0.81 1.75
C GLY A 12 -11.72 1.30 0.92
N SER A 13 -11.25 2.48 1.27
CA SER A 13 -10.08 3.12 0.67
C SER A 13 -9.29 3.88 1.72
N ALA A 14 -8.02 4.10 1.48
CA ALA A 14 -7.19 5.01 2.26
C ALA A 14 -6.86 6.24 1.42
N SER A 15 -6.62 7.37 2.08
CA SER A 15 -6.27 8.62 1.41
C SER A 15 -5.00 9.21 2.01
N VAL A 16 -4.19 9.81 1.15
CA VAL A 16 -2.93 10.48 1.52
C VAL A 16 -2.81 11.78 0.74
N ASN A 17 -2.49 12.88 1.43
CA ASN A 17 -2.16 14.14 0.80
C ASN A 17 -0.64 14.23 0.62
N VAL A 18 -0.20 14.54 -0.60
CA VAL A 18 1.21 14.69 -0.96
C VAL A 18 1.64 16.13 -0.69
N ARG A 19 2.62 16.30 0.20
CA ARG A 19 3.12 17.62 0.56
C ARG A 19 4.51 17.86 -0.03
N TYR A 20 4.74 19.01 -0.63
CA TYR A 20 6.04 19.43 -1.17
C TYR A 20 7.19 19.14 -0.20
N LYS A 21 7.10 19.67 1.02
CA LYS A 21 8.15 19.50 2.05
C LYS A 21 8.49 18.03 2.32
N THR A 22 7.47 17.13 2.25
CA THR A 22 7.66 15.70 2.48
C THR A 22 8.39 15.03 1.32
N LEU A 23 8.09 15.43 0.08
CA LEU A 23 8.77 14.91 -1.12
C LEU A 23 10.25 15.30 -1.11
N VAL A 24 10.54 16.58 -0.89
CA VAL A 24 11.92 17.10 -0.85
C VAL A 24 12.71 16.46 0.30
N ALA A 25 12.13 16.38 1.49
CA ALA A 25 12.81 15.76 2.64
C ALA A 25 13.13 14.28 2.37
N PHE A 26 12.20 13.53 1.77
CA PHE A 26 12.41 12.15 1.40
C PHE A 26 13.56 12.00 0.40
N ALA A 27 13.54 12.76 -0.70
CA ALA A 27 14.58 12.74 -1.72
C ALA A 27 15.96 13.03 -1.13
N LYS A 28 16.07 14.06 -0.29
CA LYS A 28 17.34 14.45 0.38
C LYS A 28 17.90 13.37 1.30
N VAL A 29 17.05 12.66 2.04
CA VAL A 29 17.50 11.54 2.91
C VAL A 29 18.19 10.44 2.09
N TYR A 30 17.75 10.22 0.86
CA TYR A 30 18.36 9.26 -0.05
C TYR A 30 19.51 9.84 -0.90
N GLY A 31 19.97 11.06 -0.61
CA GLY A 31 21.07 11.69 -1.32
C GLY A 31 20.74 12.12 -2.75
N ILE A 32 19.45 12.24 -3.09
CA ILE A 32 19.02 12.67 -4.42
C ILE A 32 19.27 14.18 -4.55
N THR A 33 20.00 14.57 -5.59
CA THR A 33 20.37 15.97 -5.88
C THR A 33 19.73 16.54 -7.15
N ASP A 34 19.02 15.70 -7.92
CA ASP A 34 18.36 16.12 -9.15
C ASP A 34 17.24 17.14 -8.84
N PRO A 35 17.29 18.35 -9.46
CA PRO A 35 16.29 19.40 -9.28
C PRO A 35 14.84 18.94 -9.53
N LYS A 36 14.65 17.96 -10.40
CA LYS A 36 13.35 17.33 -10.66
C LYS A 36 12.64 16.85 -9.40
N TYR A 37 13.39 16.50 -8.34
CA TYR A 37 12.85 15.93 -7.08
C TYR A 37 13.02 16.85 -5.88
N ILE A 38 13.96 17.84 -5.95
CA ILE A 38 14.30 18.69 -4.81
C ILE A 38 14.29 20.20 -5.15
N GLY A 39 13.92 20.56 -6.37
CA GLY A 39 13.77 21.95 -6.82
C GLY A 39 12.68 22.69 -6.07
N SER A 40 12.39 23.92 -6.46
CA SER A 40 11.33 24.71 -5.84
C SER A 40 9.94 24.16 -6.21
N GLU A 41 8.94 24.49 -5.40
CA GLU A 41 7.55 24.11 -5.66
C GLU A 41 7.03 24.76 -6.96
N GLU A 42 7.49 25.96 -7.27
CA GLU A 42 7.14 26.73 -8.46
C GLU A 42 7.68 26.08 -9.76
N GLU A 43 8.84 25.44 -9.69
CA GLU A 43 9.46 24.72 -10.81
C GLU A 43 8.74 23.39 -11.12
N GLY A 44 7.85 22.93 -10.26
CA GLY A 44 7.02 21.77 -10.49
C GLY A 44 7.76 20.43 -10.30
N ILE A 45 8.24 20.16 -9.09
CA ILE A 45 8.87 18.88 -8.76
C ILE A 45 7.89 17.71 -8.82
N ILE A 46 8.44 16.50 -8.97
CA ILE A 46 7.71 15.23 -8.85
C ILE A 46 8.28 14.38 -7.71
N ALA A 47 7.51 13.40 -7.27
CA ALA A 47 8.00 12.39 -6.32
C ALA A 47 9.01 11.45 -7.00
N CYS A 48 10.11 11.13 -6.33
CA CYS A 48 10.91 9.98 -6.76
C CYS A 48 10.13 8.67 -6.50
N HIS A 49 10.36 7.65 -7.32
CA HIS A 49 9.60 6.38 -7.25
C HIS A 49 9.64 5.73 -5.87
N GLY A 50 10.77 5.80 -5.15
CA GLY A 50 10.89 5.27 -3.79
C GLY A 50 9.90 5.88 -2.79
N PHE A 51 9.41 7.10 -3.04
CA PHE A 51 8.41 7.75 -2.19
C PHE A 51 7.09 6.97 -2.13
N ALA A 52 6.78 6.16 -3.13
CA ALA A 52 5.57 5.34 -3.16
C ALA A 52 5.44 4.44 -1.92
N ASN A 53 6.55 3.99 -1.34
CA ASN A 53 6.55 3.20 -0.12
C ASN A 53 5.91 3.95 1.07
N ASN A 54 6.10 5.26 1.15
CA ASN A 54 5.60 6.10 2.25
C ASN A 54 4.07 6.12 2.35
N PHE A 55 3.37 6.17 1.22
CA PHE A 55 1.90 6.19 1.23
C PHE A 55 1.30 4.79 1.10
N THR A 56 1.91 3.88 0.34
CA THR A 56 1.36 2.55 0.09
C THR A 56 1.29 1.71 1.35
N ILE A 57 2.39 1.59 2.09
CA ILE A 57 2.45 0.72 3.28
C ILE A 57 1.53 1.23 4.39
N LYS A 58 1.57 2.52 4.71
CA LYS A 58 0.69 3.11 5.74
C LYS A 58 -0.78 2.91 5.42
N ALA A 59 -1.15 3.08 4.16
CA ALA A 59 -2.52 2.91 3.72
C ALA A 59 -2.98 1.45 3.79
N LEU A 60 -2.14 0.51 3.40
CA LEU A 60 -2.44 -0.92 3.50
C LEU A 60 -2.62 -1.39 4.94
N TYR A 61 -1.75 -0.96 5.85
CA TYR A 61 -1.95 -1.24 7.28
C TYR A 61 -3.31 -0.74 7.75
N LYS A 62 -3.68 0.49 7.38
CA LYS A 62 -4.99 1.06 7.75
C LYS A 62 -6.15 0.25 7.18
N LEU A 63 -6.07 -0.18 5.94
CA LEU A 63 -7.09 -1.02 5.30
C LEU A 63 -7.20 -2.39 5.96
N LEU A 64 -6.07 -3.07 6.19
CA LEU A 64 -6.05 -4.40 6.79
C LEU A 64 -6.53 -4.41 8.24
N LEU A 65 -6.17 -3.42 9.04
CA LEU A 65 -6.63 -3.29 10.43
C LEU A 65 -8.11 -2.95 10.53
N GLY A 66 -8.66 -2.24 9.55
CA GLY A 66 -10.09 -1.92 9.47
C GLY A 66 -10.95 -3.03 8.89
N MET A 67 -10.32 -4.07 8.31
CA MET A 67 -11.04 -5.13 7.63
C MET A 67 -11.72 -6.08 8.61
N LYS A 68 -13.00 -6.39 8.35
CA LYS A 68 -13.76 -7.40 9.04
C LYS A 68 -14.10 -8.55 8.10
N MET A 69 -14.30 -9.72 8.66
CA MET A 69 -14.73 -10.91 7.93
C MET A 69 -15.76 -11.69 8.74
N VAL A 70 -16.58 -12.47 8.06
CA VAL A 70 -17.53 -13.37 8.70
C VAL A 70 -16.93 -14.76 8.79
N GLN A 71 -16.86 -15.31 9.99
CA GLN A 71 -16.47 -16.68 10.27
C GLN A 71 -17.51 -17.34 11.18
N ASP A 72 -18.01 -18.50 10.74
CA ASP A 72 -19.03 -19.27 11.47
C ASP A 72 -20.25 -18.41 11.86
N GLY A 73 -20.68 -17.55 10.91
CA GLY A 73 -21.81 -16.62 11.08
C GLY A 73 -21.55 -15.42 11.96
N LYS A 74 -20.33 -15.25 12.50
CA LYS A 74 -19.96 -14.14 13.36
C LYS A 74 -18.97 -13.20 12.66
N GLU A 75 -19.22 -11.90 12.76
CA GLU A 75 -18.28 -10.87 12.29
C GLU A 75 -17.10 -10.80 13.25
N ARG A 76 -15.89 -10.79 12.69
CA ARG A 76 -14.65 -10.58 13.44
C ARG A 76 -13.63 -9.78 12.63
N PRO A 77 -12.65 -9.12 13.26
CA PRO A 77 -11.57 -8.48 12.52
C PRO A 77 -10.75 -9.55 11.75
N PHE A 78 -10.30 -9.21 10.56
CA PHE A 78 -9.37 -10.07 9.79
C PHE A 78 -8.06 -10.24 10.57
N MET A 79 -7.52 -9.13 11.07
CA MET A 79 -6.28 -9.12 11.83
C MET A 79 -6.58 -9.23 13.33
N LEU A 80 -6.33 -10.39 13.92
CA LEU A 80 -6.54 -10.63 15.35
C LEU A 80 -5.44 -10.00 16.21
N ASN A 81 -4.19 -10.04 15.72
CA ASN A 81 -3.04 -9.46 16.41
C ASN A 81 -2.11 -8.76 15.39
N PRO A 82 -2.18 -7.41 15.31
CA PRO A 82 -1.33 -6.62 14.40
C PRO A 82 0.17 -6.82 14.60
N GLY A 83 0.62 -7.16 15.81
CA GLY A 83 2.03 -7.45 16.09
C GLY A 83 2.55 -8.74 15.45
N LYS A 84 1.68 -9.54 14.85
CA LYS A 84 2.03 -10.74 14.08
C LYS A 84 2.15 -10.49 12.59
N LEU A 85 1.81 -9.27 12.12
CA LEU A 85 1.90 -8.88 10.71
C LEU A 85 3.34 -8.49 10.38
N LEU A 86 3.84 -9.04 9.28
CA LEU A 86 5.15 -8.75 8.71
C LEU A 86 4.99 -8.30 7.25
N HIS A 87 5.88 -7.43 6.81
CA HIS A 87 6.03 -7.10 5.39
C HIS A 87 6.89 -8.19 4.74
N GLY A 88 6.29 -9.00 3.88
CA GLY A 88 6.94 -10.15 3.24
C GLY A 88 7.61 -9.82 1.92
N GLY A 89 7.18 -8.76 1.23
CA GLY A 89 7.74 -8.32 -0.05
C GLY A 89 6.92 -7.23 -0.70
N GLN A 90 7.51 -6.59 -1.72
CA GLN A 90 6.86 -5.52 -2.47
C GLN A 90 7.38 -5.43 -3.89
N LYS A 91 6.50 -5.16 -4.83
CA LYS A 91 6.78 -4.91 -6.24
C LYS A 91 5.99 -3.68 -6.68
N TYR A 92 6.58 -2.86 -7.54
CA TYR A 92 5.91 -1.71 -8.16
C TYR A 92 5.81 -1.90 -9.67
N ASP A 93 4.67 -1.54 -10.22
CA ASP A 93 4.44 -1.39 -11.66
C ASP A 93 4.03 0.06 -11.92
N TRP A 94 4.77 0.71 -12.81
CA TRP A 94 4.62 2.11 -13.18
C TRP A 94 4.06 2.29 -14.60
N GLU A 95 3.84 1.21 -15.32
CA GLU A 95 3.35 1.28 -16.70
C GLU A 95 1.97 1.96 -16.75
N GLY A 96 1.86 2.99 -17.59
CA GLY A 96 0.63 3.78 -17.75
C GLY A 96 0.29 4.67 -16.54
N CYS A 97 1.23 4.88 -15.61
CA CYS A 97 1.05 5.76 -14.47
C CYS A 97 1.58 7.17 -14.75
N VAL A 98 0.95 8.16 -14.12
CA VAL A 98 1.42 9.56 -14.13
C VAL A 98 2.26 9.84 -12.89
N ASP A 99 3.12 10.87 -12.97
CA ASP A 99 3.96 11.31 -11.85
C ASP A 99 3.12 11.83 -10.68
N VAL A 100 3.56 11.52 -9.47
CA VAL A 100 3.02 12.09 -8.23
C VAL A 100 3.62 13.46 -8.01
N LYS A 101 2.76 14.46 -7.73
CA LYS A 101 3.15 15.88 -7.57
C LYS A 101 2.76 16.41 -6.19
N PRO A 102 3.40 17.52 -5.74
CA PRO A 102 2.92 18.27 -4.58
C PRO A 102 1.45 18.67 -4.76
N GLY A 103 0.67 18.54 -3.69
CA GLY A 103 -0.77 18.85 -3.71
C GLY A 103 -1.67 17.68 -4.11
N ASP A 104 -1.13 16.60 -4.64
CA ASP A 104 -1.95 15.43 -4.98
C ASP A 104 -2.67 14.84 -3.77
N LYS A 105 -3.93 14.48 -4.01
CA LYS A 105 -4.78 13.75 -3.06
C LYS A 105 -4.92 12.32 -3.55
N LEU A 106 -4.10 11.44 -3.01
CA LEU A 106 -4.05 10.05 -3.44
C LEU A 106 -5.14 9.23 -2.75
N LYS A 107 -5.86 8.41 -3.52
CA LYS A 107 -6.75 7.35 -3.03
C LYS A 107 -6.14 5.99 -3.34
N ILE A 108 -6.15 5.12 -2.35
CA ILE A 108 -5.53 3.82 -2.40
C ILE A 108 -6.59 2.76 -2.21
N PHE A 109 -6.68 1.86 -3.18
CA PHE A 109 -7.58 0.71 -3.20
C PHE A 109 -6.74 -0.55 -3.23
N ALA A 110 -7.24 -1.61 -2.65
CA ALA A 110 -6.57 -2.90 -2.69
C ALA A 110 -7.56 -4.02 -2.99
N LYS A 111 -7.05 -5.07 -3.63
CA LYS A 111 -7.78 -6.32 -3.84
C LYS A 111 -6.85 -7.48 -3.49
N TRP A 112 -7.44 -8.56 -3.01
CA TRP A 112 -6.69 -9.76 -2.68
C TRP A 112 -6.16 -10.42 -3.96
N GLY A 113 -4.85 -10.66 -4.03
CA GLY A 113 -4.23 -11.55 -4.98
C GLY A 113 -4.19 -12.98 -4.46
N LYS A 114 -3.07 -13.64 -4.61
CA LYS A 114 -2.87 -14.99 -4.08
C LYS A 114 -2.82 -14.99 -2.56
N VAL A 115 -3.48 -15.98 -1.95
CA VAL A 115 -3.44 -16.19 -0.49
C VAL A 115 -3.10 -17.65 -0.21
N TRP A 116 -2.07 -17.89 0.60
CA TRP A 116 -1.60 -19.25 0.91
C TRP A 116 -1.02 -19.34 2.32
N VAL A 117 -0.99 -20.55 2.85
CA VAL A 117 -0.35 -20.84 4.14
C VAL A 117 0.85 -21.76 3.89
N VAL A 118 1.96 -21.47 4.52
CA VAL A 118 3.13 -22.37 4.55
C VAL A 118 2.95 -23.31 5.73
N GLU A 119 2.64 -24.58 5.44
CA GLU A 119 2.26 -25.58 6.46
C GLU A 119 3.33 -25.81 7.53
N LYS A 120 4.63 -25.78 7.14
CA LYS A 120 5.75 -26.01 8.06
C LYS A 120 5.75 -25.11 9.28
N ASN A 121 5.32 -23.85 9.13
CA ASN A 121 5.37 -22.83 10.19
C ASN A 121 4.05 -22.08 10.36
N MET A 122 3.02 -22.48 9.64
CA MET A 122 1.68 -21.91 9.69
C MET A 122 1.67 -20.38 9.43
N ILE A 123 2.61 -19.88 8.63
CA ILE A 123 2.61 -18.48 8.23
C ILE A 123 1.65 -18.31 7.05
N LEU A 124 0.70 -17.41 7.23
CA LEU A 124 -0.21 -16.97 6.17
C LEU A 124 0.48 -15.90 5.34
N PHE A 125 0.54 -16.10 4.02
CA PHE A 125 0.93 -15.08 3.06
C PHE A 125 -0.29 -14.61 2.27
N ALA A 126 -0.34 -13.32 2.01
CA ALA A 126 -1.38 -12.71 1.19
C ALA A 126 -0.77 -11.63 0.28
N GLU A 127 -1.03 -11.74 -1.01
CA GLU A 127 -0.76 -10.67 -1.95
C GLU A 127 -1.91 -9.66 -1.90
N LEU A 128 -1.54 -8.39 -1.88
CA LEU A 128 -2.44 -7.26 -2.04
C LEU A 128 -2.08 -6.55 -3.33
N LEU A 129 -2.98 -6.62 -4.30
CA LEU A 129 -2.88 -5.91 -5.56
C LEU A 129 -3.47 -4.52 -5.34
N VAL A 130 -2.61 -3.51 -5.39
CA VAL A 130 -2.96 -2.14 -5.02
C VAL A 130 -3.07 -1.28 -6.25
N SER A 131 -4.01 -0.36 -6.24
CA SER A 131 -4.09 0.73 -7.21
C SER A 131 -4.15 2.05 -6.47
N VAL A 132 -3.27 2.97 -6.86
CA VAL A 132 -3.21 4.32 -6.30
C VAL A 132 -3.61 5.30 -7.39
N LYS A 133 -4.59 6.14 -7.09
CA LYS A 133 -5.10 7.15 -8.02
C LYS A 133 -5.00 8.55 -7.40
N ASN A 134 -4.73 9.55 -8.23
CA ASN A 134 -4.79 10.94 -7.82
C ASN A 134 -6.24 11.45 -7.81
N GLN A 135 -6.44 12.72 -7.53
CA GLN A 135 -7.75 13.40 -7.48
C GLN A 135 -8.49 13.42 -8.83
N ASN A 136 -7.76 13.27 -9.94
CA ASN A 136 -8.32 13.23 -11.30
C ASN A 136 -8.72 11.80 -11.72
N GLY A 137 -8.49 10.80 -10.86
CA GLY A 137 -8.74 9.39 -11.18
C GLY A 137 -7.62 8.72 -12.00
N GLU A 138 -6.50 9.42 -12.24
CA GLU A 138 -5.35 8.89 -12.97
C GLU A 138 -4.53 7.95 -12.08
N LEU A 139 -4.05 6.85 -12.64
CA LEU A 139 -3.16 5.93 -11.95
C LEU A 139 -1.78 6.58 -11.74
N VAL A 140 -1.29 6.53 -10.52
CA VAL A 140 0.05 7.01 -10.16
C VAL A 140 1.00 5.89 -9.74
N CYS A 141 0.45 4.72 -9.37
CA CYS A 141 1.25 3.57 -8.97
C CYS A 141 0.37 2.32 -8.87
N LYS A 142 0.92 1.15 -9.23
CA LYS A 142 0.27 -0.17 -9.09
C LYS A 142 1.17 -1.11 -8.26
N PRO A 143 1.21 -0.97 -6.95
CA PRO A 143 2.02 -1.85 -6.11
C PRO A 143 1.38 -3.24 -5.93
N THR A 144 2.22 -4.27 -5.83
CA THR A 144 1.84 -5.55 -5.24
C THR A 144 2.59 -5.69 -3.93
N VAL A 145 1.88 -5.87 -2.83
CA VAL A 145 2.47 -6.04 -1.50
C VAL A 145 2.19 -7.44 -0.99
N ILE A 146 3.18 -8.10 -0.44
CA ILE A 146 3.04 -9.39 0.22
C ILE A 146 3.05 -9.17 1.72
N ALA A 147 1.92 -9.44 2.35
CA ALA A 147 1.78 -9.51 3.79
C ALA A 147 2.07 -10.94 4.28
N ALA A 148 2.81 -11.07 5.37
CA ALA A 148 3.03 -12.34 6.05
C ALA A 148 2.48 -12.24 7.48
N VAL A 149 1.60 -13.16 7.86
CA VAL A 149 0.98 -13.16 9.19
C VAL A 149 1.37 -14.42 9.92
N ARG A 150 2.00 -14.27 11.06
CA ARG A 150 2.39 -15.38 11.94
C ARG A 150 1.16 -16.02 12.61
N PRO A 151 1.26 -17.28 13.06
CA PRO A 151 0.19 -17.94 13.81
C PRO A 151 -0.31 -17.10 14.99
N GLY A 152 -1.63 -17.07 15.17
CA GLY A 152 -2.29 -16.23 16.17
C GLY A 152 -2.46 -14.76 15.77
N GLY A 153 -2.16 -14.41 14.52
CA GLY A 153 -2.40 -13.08 13.94
C GLY A 153 -3.61 -13.04 13.00
N TYR A 154 -4.12 -14.20 12.64
CA TYR A 154 -5.25 -14.35 11.69
C TYR A 154 -6.21 -15.43 12.17
#